data_f6c119d6e826367d514368f60f0a7ed1
#
_entry.id   f6c119d6e826367d514368f60f0a7ed1
#
_cell.length_a   1.000
_cell.length_b   1.000
_cell.length_c   1.000
_cell.angle_alpha   90.00
_cell.angle_beta   90.00
_cell.angle_gamma   90.00
#
_symmetry.space_group_name_H-M   'P 1'
#
loop_
_entity.id
_entity.type
_entity.pdbx_description
1 polymer ?
#
loop_
_entity_poly.entity_id
_entity_poly.type
_entity_poly.pdbx_seq_one_letter_code
_entity_poly.pdbx_strand_id
1 'polypeptide(L)'
;RVVGLTATPQRSNDKESEELVDFFHSNRLTIKEQGDKNLMDWLEENEYLSIADDESIKAEVEMELTDRERKKLEDIDSDYSLGFLIKLASKFKFNTVITKKLSSLLEEDPKHRILYFGTTVHQSRMIMSWLRINGYTAFHIDANTDPNVRKAAIEAFRSGKLQVLCNWGVLTTGFDAPLTDVVVIARPTSSAVTYHQMVGRGLRGPRLGGSPKCKIIDVDFNLSNHGTKRKHLYKYYRELWSAGND
;
A
#
# COMPACT_ATOMS: atom_id res chain seq x y z
N ARG A 1 11.15 16.95 25.78
CA ARG A 1 10.24 17.29 24.68
C ARG A 1 10.26 16.15 23.68
N VAL A 2 9.10 15.67 23.26
CA VAL A 2 8.93 14.62 22.26
C VAL A 2 8.26 15.24 21.04
N VAL A 3 8.77 14.94 19.84
CA VAL A 3 8.16 15.34 18.57
C VAL A 3 7.87 14.07 17.79
N GLY A 4 6.60 13.84 17.44
CA GLY A 4 6.17 12.76 16.56
C GLY A 4 6.07 13.24 15.13
N LEU A 5 6.68 12.50 14.19
CA LEU A 5 6.54 12.74 12.75
C LEU A 5 5.74 11.58 12.16
N THR A 6 4.60 11.90 11.55
CA THR A 6 3.74 10.91 10.91
C THR A 6 2.97 11.52 9.77
N ALA A 7 2.75 10.76 8.71
CA ALA A 7 1.82 11.11 7.64
C ALA A 7 0.37 10.74 8.00
N THR A 8 0.19 9.91 9.01
CA THR A 8 -1.11 9.42 9.49
C THR A 8 -1.23 9.69 10.98
N PRO A 9 -1.63 10.92 11.41
CA PRO A 9 -1.68 11.32 12.82
C PRO A 9 -2.87 10.71 13.59
N GLN A 10 -3.37 9.60 13.15
CA GLN A 10 -4.46 8.85 13.75
C GLN A 10 -4.05 7.39 13.93
N ARG A 11 -4.76 6.69 14.80
CA ARG A 11 -4.67 5.25 15.00
C ARG A 11 -5.85 4.56 14.32
N SER A 12 -5.84 3.23 14.35
CA SER A 12 -6.90 2.42 13.72
C SER A 12 -8.23 2.54 14.45
N ASN A 13 -8.23 2.95 15.72
CA ASN A 13 -9.43 3.19 16.53
C ASN A 13 -9.45 4.58 17.16
N ASP A 14 -10.67 5.03 17.50
CA ASP A 14 -10.89 6.37 18.05
C ASP A 14 -10.24 6.54 19.43
N LYS A 15 -10.30 5.51 20.28
CA LYS A 15 -9.72 5.55 21.62
C LYS A 15 -8.19 5.73 21.59
N GLU A 16 -7.49 4.94 20.76
CA GLU A 16 -6.04 5.10 20.59
C GLU A 16 -5.69 6.44 19.94
N SER A 17 -6.58 6.97 19.10
CA SER A 17 -6.41 8.30 18.50
C SER A 17 -6.55 9.40 19.54
N GLU A 18 -7.51 9.28 20.47
CA GLU A 18 -7.65 10.18 21.61
C GLU A 18 -6.42 10.11 22.54
N GLU A 19 -5.96 8.91 22.89
CA GLU A 19 -4.75 8.71 23.68
C GLU A 19 -3.51 9.35 23.02
N LEU A 20 -3.41 9.30 21.69
CA LEU A 20 -2.34 9.96 20.92
C LEU A 20 -2.43 11.49 21.01
N VAL A 21 -3.65 12.04 20.88
CA VAL A 21 -3.93 13.48 21.00
C VAL A 21 -3.55 13.97 22.41
N ASP A 22 -3.97 13.24 23.44
CA ASP A 22 -3.67 13.56 24.85
C ASP A 22 -2.16 13.50 25.11
N PHE A 23 -1.46 12.48 24.61
CA PHE A 23 -0.01 12.35 24.74
C PHE A 23 0.74 13.57 24.20
N PHE A 24 0.28 14.15 23.11
CA PHE A 24 0.86 15.35 22.52
C PHE A 24 0.18 16.65 23.00
N HIS A 25 -0.69 16.58 24.01
CA HIS A 25 -1.42 17.74 24.56
C HIS A 25 -2.15 18.55 23.49
N SER A 26 -2.79 17.85 22.54
CA SER A 26 -3.47 18.43 21.38
C SER A 26 -2.56 19.31 20.50
N ASN A 27 -1.26 19.27 20.68
CA ASN A 27 -0.31 20.03 19.88
C ASN A 27 -0.07 19.34 18.53
N ARG A 28 -0.63 19.89 17.48
CA ARG A 28 -0.43 19.44 16.09
C ARG A 28 0.18 20.57 15.26
N LEU A 29 1.28 20.27 14.58
CA LEU A 29 1.85 21.16 13.57
C LEU A 29 1.37 20.70 12.19
N THR A 30 0.77 21.59 11.45
CA THR A 30 0.34 21.39 10.06
C THR A 30 1.02 22.40 9.16
N ILE A 31 1.14 22.06 7.88
CA ILE A 31 1.62 22.99 6.86
C ILE A 31 0.55 24.08 6.68
N LYS A 32 0.88 25.36 6.91
CA LYS A 32 -0.04 26.50 6.84
C LYS A 32 0.00 27.24 5.51
N GLU A 33 0.90 26.91 4.61
CA GLU A 33 1.14 27.66 3.34
C GLU A 33 0.17 27.30 2.21
N GLN A 34 -0.84 26.46 2.49
CA GLN A 34 -1.80 25.99 1.49
C GLN A 34 -2.97 26.94 1.23
N GLY A 35 -3.16 28.00 2.06
CA GLY A 35 -4.35 28.87 2.01
C GLY A 35 -5.62 28.05 2.32
N ASP A 36 -6.68 28.26 1.52
CA ASP A 36 -7.97 27.56 1.65
C ASP A 36 -8.00 26.19 0.93
N LYS A 37 -6.86 25.74 0.35
CA LYS A 37 -6.79 24.49 -0.40
C LYS A 37 -6.64 23.28 0.53
N ASN A 38 -7.20 22.15 0.14
CA ASN A 38 -6.91 20.86 0.77
C ASN A 38 -5.40 20.57 0.68
N LEU A 39 -4.79 20.11 1.77
CA LEU A 39 -3.36 19.87 1.85
C LEU A 39 -2.88 18.89 0.76
N MET A 40 -3.65 17.85 0.45
CA MET A 40 -3.28 16.85 -0.55
C MET A 40 -3.24 17.48 -1.95
N ASP A 41 -4.29 18.24 -2.31
CA ASP A 41 -4.37 18.92 -3.60
C ASP A 41 -3.21 19.94 -3.75
N TRP A 42 -2.88 20.64 -2.67
CA TRP A 42 -1.73 21.55 -2.66
C TRP A 42 -0.39 20.82 -2.86
N LEU A 43 -0.20 19.67 -2.20
CA LEU A 43 1.02 18.87 -2.34
C LEU A 43 1.16 18.27 -3.74
N GLU A 44 0.06 17.83 -4.38
CA GLU A 44 0.03 17.35 -5.76
C GLU A 44 0.33 18.50 -6.75
N GLU A 45 -0.35 19.66 -6.63
CA GLU A 45 -0.14 20.84 -7.47
C GLU A 45 1.29 21.38 -7.39
N ASN A 46 1.91 21.27 -6.22
CA ASN A 46 3.29 21.69 -6.00
C ASN A 46 4.31 20.57 -6.21
N GLU A 47 3.91 19.44 -6.80
CA GLU A 47 4.78 18.32 -7.19
C GLU A 47 5.52 17.65 -6.02
N TYR A 48 5.07 17.82 -4.77
CA TYR A 48 5.57 17.05 -3.63
C TYR A 48 4.99 15.65 -3.61
N LEU A 49 3.74 15.48 -4.09
CA LEU A 49 3.12 14.18 -4.28
C LEU A 49 2.89 13.91 -5.77
N SER A 50 2.95 12.64 -6.15
CA SER A 50 2.49 12.16 -7.45
C SER A 50 0.96 12.17 -7.48
N ILE A 51 0.38 12.44 -8.63
CA ILE A 51 -1.04 12.24 -8.86
C ILE A 51 -1.31 10.73 -8.88
N ALA A 52 -2.19 10.27 -7.99
CA ALA A 52 -2.57 8.87 -7.94
C ALA A 52 -3.51 8.54 -9.11
N ASP A 53 -3.20 7.45 -9.84
CA ASP A 53 -4.04 6.85 -10.87
C ASP A 53 -4.53 5.50 -10.32
N ASP A 54 -5.74 5.52 -9.73
CA ASP A 54 -6.30 4.39 -9.00
C ASP A 54 -7.00 3.41 -9.94
N GLU A 55 -6.59 2.14 -9.89
CA GLU A 55 -7.21 1.04 -10.60
C GLU A 55 -7.54 -0.10 -9.64
N SER A 56 -8.78 -0.60 -9.68
CA SER A 56 -9.17 -1.80 -8.95
C SER A 56 -9.36 -2.96 -9.92
N ILE A 57 -8.66 -4.06 -9.68
CA ILE A 57 -8.82 -5.29 -10.47
C ILE A 57 -9.52 -6.37 -9.64
N LYS A 58 -10.60 -6.93 -10.20
CA LYS A 58 -11.38 -7.97 -9.53
C LYS A 58 -10.75 -9.33 -9.77
N ALA A 59 -10.45 -10.04 -8.70
CA ALA A 59 -9.92 -11.40 -8.78
C ALA A 59 -11.03 -12.47 -8.94
N GLU A 60 -12.31 -12.12 -8.76
CA GLU A 60 -13.48 -13.01 -8.83
C GLU A 60 -13.28 -14.32 -8.07
N VAL A 61 -12.76 -14.21 -6.87
CA VAL A 61 -12.48 -15.35 -5.99
C VAL A 61 -13.56 -15.43 -4.93
N GLU A 62 -14.27 -16.55 -4.90
CA GLU A 62 -15.19 -16.85 -3.81
C GLU A 62 -14.42 -17.35 -2.60
N MET A 63 -14.65 -16.71 -1.47
CA MET A 63 -14.07 -17.07 -0.17
C MET A 63 -15.19 -17.21 0.84
N GLU A 64 -15.28 -18.38 1.46
CA GLU A 64 -16.11 -18.58 2.62
C GLU A 64 -15.36 -18.13 3.87
N LEU A 65 -15.93 -17.16 4.56
CA LEU A 65 -15.46 -16.74 5.87
C LEU A 65 -16.14 -17.59 6.95
N THR A 66 -15.37 -18.09 7.89
CA THR A 66 -15.93 -18.64 9.12
C THR A 66 -16.59 -17.52 9.93
N ASP A 67 -17.58 -17.86 10.79
CA ASP A 67 -18.25 -16.86 11.62
C ASP A 67 -17.28 -16.09 12.50
N ARG A 68 -16.21 -16.73 12.96
CA ARG A 68 -15.14 -16.09 13.73
C ARG A 68 -14.35 -15.07 12.89
N GLU A 69 -14.02 -15.41 11.64
CA GLU A 69 -13.34 -14.49 10.71
C GLU A 69 -14.26 -13.33 10.36
N ARG A 70 -15.55 -13.59 10.14
CA ARG A 70 -16.57 -12.59 9.84
C ARG A 70 -16.71 -11.58 10.99
N LYS A 71 -16.87 -12.08 12.21
CA LYS A 71 -16.97 -11.24 13.42
C LYS A 71 -15.70 -10.42 13.66
N LYS A 72 -14.52 -11.00 13.36
CA LYS A 72 -13.25 -10.30 13.48
C LYS A 72 -13.10 -9.18 12.45
N LEU A 73 -13.70 -9.32 11.27
CA LEU A 73 -13.70 -8.30 10.23
C LEU A 73 -14.71 -7.17 10.48
N GLU A 74 -15.70 -7.38 11.37
CA GLU A 74 -16.62 -6.34 11.85
C GLU A 74 -15.94 -5.40 12.85
N ASP A 75 -14.89 -5.88 13.53
CA ASP A 75 -14.07 -5.08 14.42
C ASP A 75 -13.11 -4.21 13.57
N ILE A 76 -13.25 -2.90 13.70
CA ILE A 76 -12.51 -1.88 12.92
C ILE A 76 -11.00 -2.00 13.15
N ASP A 77 -10.60 -2.54 14.31
CA ASP A 77 -9.21 -2.63 14.74
C ASP A 77 -8.48 -3.90 14.30
N SER A 78 -9.19 -4.88 13.75
CA SER A 78 -8.58 -6.13 13.40
C SER A 78 -8.30 -6.27 11.90
N ASP A 79 -7.08 -6.61 11.55
CA ASP A 79 -6.71 -6.97 10.17
C ASP A 79 -7.09 -8.44 9.86
N TYR A 80 -7.06 -8.81 8.60
CA TYR A 80 -7.35 -10.17 8.16
C TYR A 80 -6.46 -11.19 8.85
N SER A 81 -7.06 -12.33 9.26
CA SER A 81 -6.31 -13.41 9.88
C SER A 81 -5.27 -14.01 8.91
N LEU A 82 -4.14 -14.46 9.43
CA LEU A 82 -3.13 -15.14 8.61
C LEU A 82 -3.72 -16.35 7.88
N GLY A 83 -4.64 -17.08 8.52
CA GLY A 83 -5.33 -18.24 7.91
C GLY A 83 -6.14 -17.82 6.68
N PHE A 84 -6.87 -16.69 6.75
CA PHE A 84 -7.59 -16.13 5.62
C PHE A 84 -6.62 -15.73 4.48
N LEU A 85 -5.54 -15.03 4.82
CA LEU A 85 -4.53 -14.61 3.84
C LEU A 85 -3.88 -15.80 3.13
N ILE A 86 -3.60 -16.90 3.85
CA ILE A 86 -3.06 -18.15 3.28
C ILE A 86 -4.06 -18.79 2.32
N LYS A 87 -5.34 -18.89 2.71
CA LYS A 87 -6.40 -19.41 1.83
C LYS A 87 -6.53 -18.59 0.55
N LEU A 88 -6.52 -17.26 0.64
CA LEU A 88 -6.58 -16.36 -0.52
C LEU A 88 -5.34 -16.54 -1.40
N ALA A 89 -4.16 -16.55 -0.82
CA ALA A 89 -2.88 -16.74 -1.50
C ALA A 89 -2.79 -18.06 -2.28
N SER A 90 -3.52 -19.09 -1.86
CA SER A 90 -3.57 -20.39 -2.55
C SER A 90 -4.51 -20.43 -3.76
N LYS A 91 -5.36 -19.41 -3.94
CA LYS A 91 -6.33 -19.39 -5.04
C LYS A 91 -5.67 -19.10 -6.38
N PHE A 92 -5.82 -20.03 -7.33
CA PHE A 92 -5.24 -19.92 -8.68
C PHE A 92 -5.71 -18.67 -9.43
N LYS A 93 -7.02 -18.42 -9.44
CA LYS A 93 -7.60 -17.22 -10.10
C LYS A 93 -6.99 -15.92 -9.56
N PHE A 94 -6.83 -15.80 -8.24
CA PHE A 94 -6.23 -14.64 -7.59
C PHE A 94 -4.82 -14.39 -8.10
N ASN A 95 -3.99 -15.42 -8.10
CA ASN A 95 -2.60 -15.30 -8.56
C ASN A 95 -2.51 -15.04 -10.07
N THR A 96 -3.42 -15.64 -10.87
CA THR A 96 -3.46 -15.42 -12.33
C THR A 96 -3.79 -13.98 -12.67
N VAL A 97 -4.72 -13.34 -11.99
CA VAL A 97 -5.06 -11.93 -12.20
C VAL A 97 -3.86 -11.03 -11.88
N ILE A 98 -3.18 -11.30 -10.77
CA ILE A 98 -1.99 -10.57 -10.38
C ILE A 98 -0.87 -10.70 -11.41
N THR A 99 -0.54 -11.94 -11.82
CA THR A 99 0.56 -12.17 -12.79
C THR A 99 0.26 -11.55 -14.14
N LYS A 100 -0.98 -11.68 -14.66
CA LYS A 100 -1.40 -11.02 -15.90
C LYS A 100 -1.27 -9.49 -15.82
N LYS A 101 -1.68 -8.89 -14.70
CA LYS A 101 -1.56 -7.44 -14.53
C LYS A 101 -0.10 -6.98 -14.47
N LEU A 102 0.73 -7.69 -13.72
CA LEU A 102 2.16 -7.38 -13.65
C LEU A 102 2.86 -7.50 -15.02
N SER A 103 2.55 -8.54 -15.80
CA SER A 103 3.04 -8.67 -17.18
C SER A 103 2.57 -7.50 -18.05
N SER A 104 1.28 -7.22 -18.07
CA SER A 104 0.73 -6.13 -18.88
C SER A 104 1.40 -4.79 -18.58
N LEU A 105 1.66 -4.47 -17.31
CA LEU A 105 2.39 -3.26 -16.91
C LEU A 105 3.81 -3.21 -17.45
N LEU A 106 4.55 -4.34 -17.34
CA LEU A 106 5.94 -4.42 -17.78
C LEU A 106 6.08 -4.51 -19.29
N GLU A 107 5.05 -4.98 -20.00
CA GLU A 107 4.93 -4.94 -21.47
C GLU A 107 4.59 -3.53 -21.95
N GLU A 108 3.71 -2.79 -21.22
CA GLU A 108 3.35 -1.39 -21.50
C GLU A 108 4.59 -0.49 -21.39
N ASP A 109 5.33 -0.59 -20.28
CA ASP A 109 6.60 0.10 -20.09
C ASP A 109 7.60 -0.75 -19.29
N PRO A 110 8.64 -1.29 -19.95
CA PRO A 110 9.68 -2.05 -19.28
C PRO A 110 10.50 -1.25 -18.25
N LYS A 111 10.36 0.07 -18.21
CA LYS A 111 11.02 0.94 -17.23
C LYS A 111 10.21 1.11 -15.94
N HIS A 112 8.98 0.63 -15.88
CA HIS A 112 8.20 0.68 -14.65
C HIS A 112 8.97 0.15 -13.44
N ARG A 113 8.81 0.83 -12.32
CA ARG A 113 9.34 0.48 -11.00
C ARG A 113 8.17 0.07 -10.12
N ILE A 114 7.88 -1.22 -10.12
CA ILE A 114 6.70 -1.77 -9.47
C ILE A 114 7.03 -2.20 -8.05
N LEU A 115 6.35 -1.62 -7.07
CA LEU A 115 6.36 -2.10 -5.69
C LEU A 115 5.15 -3.01 -5.46
N TYR A 116 5.41 -4.29 -5.22
CA TYR A 116 4.37 -5.31 -5.05
C TYR A 116 4.22 -5.71 -3.58
N PHE A 117 3.03 -5.49 -3.01
CA PHE A 117 2.65 -5.92 -1.67
C PHE A 117 1.89 -7.24 -1.73
N GLY A 118 2.58 -8.33 -1.41
CA GLY A 118 2.02 -9.69 -1.46
C GLY A 118 1.11 -10.02 -0.29
N THR A 119 0.25 -11.00 -0.48
CA THR A 119 -0.72 -11.48 0.52
C THR A 119 -0.04 -12.25 1.66
N THR A 120 0.99 -13.03 1.33
CA THR A 120 1.84 -13.78 2.27
C THR A 120 3.29 -13.79 1.77
N VAL A 121 4.25 -14.16 2.63
CA VAL A 121 5.66 -14.37 2.21
C VAL A 121 5.74 -15.37 1.06
N HIS A 122 5.03 -16.50 1.20
CA HIS A 122 5.07 -17.58 0.20
C HIS A 122 4.52 -17.11 -1.15
N GLN A 123 3.36 -16.45 -1.15
CA GLN A 123 2.74 -15.93 -2.36
C GLN A 123 3.62 -14.85 -3.02
N SER A 124 4.19 -13.95 -2.24
CA SER A 124 5.08 -12.92 -2.75
C SER A 124 6.36 -13.50 -3.40
N ARG A 125 6.93 -14.56 -2.81
CA ARG A 125 8.06 -15.31 -3.40
C ARG A 125 7.66 -16.06 -4.67
N MET A 126 6.46 -16.65 -4.69
CA MET A 126 5.92 -17.30 -5.89
C MET A 126 5.76 -16.30 -7.04
N ILE A 127 5.19 -15.13 -6.79
CA ILE A 127 5.05 -14.07 -7.80
C ILE A 127 6.44 -13.61 -8.31
N MET A 128 7.39 -13.39 -7.40
CA MET A 128 8.77 -13.08 -7.79
C MET A 128 9.37 -14.16 -8.70
N SER A 129 9.22 -15.43 -8.33
CA SER A 129 9.75 -16.54 -9.12
C SER A 129 9.11 -16.62 -10.50
N TRP A 130 7.80 -16.43 -10.56
CA TRP A 130 7.05 -16.39 -11.82
C TRP A 130 7.54 -15.25 -12.72
N LEU A 131 7.72 -14.04 -12.18
CA LEU A 131 8.26 -12.90 -12.93
C LEU A 131 9.64 -13.21 -13.50
N ARG A 132 10.54 -13.81 -12.71
CA ARG A 132 11.89 -14.17 -13.15
C ARG A 132 11.91 -15.22 -14.26
N ILE A 133 11.05 -16.23 -14.17
CA ILE A 133 10.89 -17.26 -15.22
C ILE A 133 10.42 -16.62 -16.53
N ASN A 134 9.60 -15.55 -16.46
CA ASN A 134 9.13 -14.82 -17.64
C ASN A 134 10.08 -13.69 -18.08
N GLY A 135 11.32 -13.66 -17.59
CA GLY A 135 12.37 -12.75 -18.06
C GLY A 135 12.40 -11.38 -17.38
N TYR A 136 11.55 -11.12 -16.40
CA TYR A 136 11.53 -9.85 -15.66
C TYR A 136 12.52 -9.86 -14.49
N THR A 137 13.09 -8.70 -14.17
CA THR A 137 13.96 -8.57 -13.01
C THR A 137 13.12 -8.31 -11.75
N ALA A 138 13.06 -9.30 -10.86
CA ALA A 138 12.26 -9.23 -9.63
C ALA A 138 13.06 -9.76 -8.44
N PHE A 139 12.80 -9.21 -7.25
CA PHE A 139 13.35 -9.69 -5.98
C PHE A 139 12.30 -9.61 -4.87
N HIS A 140 12.36 -10.52 -3.90
CA HIS A 140 11.47 -10.52 -2.73
C HIS A 140 12.22 -10.18 -1.47
N ILE A 141 11.62 -9.34 -0.62
CA ILE A 141 12.11 -9.02 0.71
C ILE A 141 11.00 -9.20 1.77
N ASP A 142 11.38 -9.73 2.92
CA ASP A 142 10.53 -9.91 4.10
C ASP A 142 11.33 -9.63 5.39
N ALA A 143 10.71 -9.85 6.56
CA ALA A 143 11.35 -9.64 7.85
C ALA A 143 12.61 -10.50 8.06
N ASN A 144 12.66 -11.67 7.43
CA ASN A 144 13.78 -12.62 7.55
C ASN A 144 14.88 -12.40 6.50
N THR A 145 14.71 -11.42 5.60
CA THR A 145 15.75 -11.09 4.60
C THR A 145 16.95 -10.47 5.31
N ASP A 146 18.14 -11.01 5.06
CA ASP A 146 19.40 -10.46 5.58
C ASP A 146 19.51 -8.94 5.31
N PRO A 147 19.94 -8.13 6.27
CA PRO A 147 19.99 -6.67 6.13
C PRO A 147 20.82 -6.19 4.94
N ASN A 148 21.95 -6.85 4.63
CA ASN A 148 22.81 -6.46 3.50
C ASN A 148 22.15 -6.83 2.16
N VAL A 149 21.53 -8.00 2.09
CA VAL A 149 20.75 -8.44 0.92
C VAL A 149 19.58 -7.51 0.68
N ARG A 150 18.85 -7.12 1.74
CA ARG A 150 17.76 -6.15 1.67
C ARG A 150 18.24 -4.81 1.14
N LYS A 151 19.36 -4.29 1.68
CA LYS A 151 19.96 -3.03 1.23
C LYS A 151 20.35 -3.10 -0.24
N ALA A 152 20.97 -4.19 -0.68
CA ALA A 152 21.35 -4.40 -2.07
C ALA A 152 20.14 -4.47 -3.02
N ALA A 153 19.06 -5.16 -2.60
CA ALA A 153 17.82 -5.25 -3.37
C ALA A 153 17.14 -3.88 -3.53
N ILE A 154 17.09 -3.10 -2.45
CA ILE A 154 16.55 -1.74 -2.46
C ILE A 154 17.37 -0.85 -3.39
N GLU A 155 18.68 -0.92 -3.34
CA GLU A 155 19.54 -0.12 -4.22
C GLU A 155 19.41 -0.54 -5.69
N ALA A 156 19.29 -1.83 -5.97
CA ALA A 156 19.02 -2.34 -7.31
C ALA A 156 17.66 -1.85 -7.84
N PHE A 157 16.65 -1.75 -6.98
CA PHE A 157 15.34 -1.20 -7.32
C PHE A 157 15.43 0.31 -7.59
N ARG A 158 16.10 1.07 -6.73
CA ARG A 158 16.32 2.51 -6.89
C ARG A 158 17.08 2.85 -8.17
N SER A 159 18.13 2.09 -8.47
CA SER A 159 18.95 2.31 -9.68
C SER A 159 18.34 1.78 -10.97
N GLY A 160 17.16 1.15 -10.88
CA GLY A 160 16.47 0.62 -12.05
C GLY A 160 16.98 -0.72 -12.59
N LYS A 161 17.88 -1.35 -11.90
CA LYS A 161 18.35 -2.71 -12.22
C LYS A 161 17.30 -3.78 -11.86
N LEU A 162 16.35 -3.43 -11.02
CA LEU A 162 15.25 -4.28 -10.58
C LEU A 162 13.94 -3.60 -10.95
N GLN A 163 13.09 -4.27 -11.74
CA GLN A 163 11.78 -3.76 -12.18
C GLN A 163 10.73 -3.93 -11.09
N VAL A 164 10.72 -5.08 -10.40
CA VAL A 164 9.69 -5.40 -9.40
C VAL A 164 10.34 -5.74 -8.07
N LEU A 165 9.99 -4.97 -7.04
CA LEU A 165 10.34 -5.29 -5.66
C LEU A 165 9.11 -5.87 -4.96
N CYS A 166 9.12 -7.20 -4.78
CA CYS A 166 8.08 -7.91 -4.07
C CYS A 166 8.35 -7.86 -2.57
N ASN A 167 7.31 -7.65 -1.76
CA ASN A 167 7.49 -7.66 -0.32
C ASN A 167 6.27 -8.19 0.44
N TRP A 168 6.49 -8.55 1.71
CA TRP A 168 5.46 -8.85 2.68
C TRP A 168 5.87 -8.37 4.07
N GLY A 169 4.99 -7.61 4.73
CA GLY A 169 5.19 -7.16 6.11
C GLY A 169 6.36 -6.19 6.34
N VAL A 170 7.03 -5.78 5.27
CA VAL A 170 8.11 -4.79 5.31
C VAL A 170 7.84 -3.68 4.28
N LEU A 171 8.64 -2.62 4.25
CA LEU A 171 8.50 -1.48 3.35
C LEU A 171 7.27 -0.58 3.61
N THR A 172 6.43 -0.89 4.59
CA THR A 172 5.38 0.03 5.04
C THR A 172 5.97 1.21 5.80
N THR A 173 7.12 1.02 6.48
CA THR A 173 7.83 2.08 7.21
C THR A 173 9.31 2.12 6.81
N GLY A 174 9.93 3.32 6.88
CA GLY A 174 11.38 3.49 6.72
C GLY A 174 11.99 3.17 5.34
N PHE A 175 11.16 2.90 4.33
CA PHE A 175 11.59 2.64 2.96
C PHE A 175 11.39 3.87 2.08
N ASP A 176 12.41 4.21 1.31
CA ASP A 176 12.37 5.30 0.35
C ASP A 176 12.85 4.82 -1.04
N ALA A 177 11.96 4.88 -2.03
CA ALA A 177 12.25 4.61 -3.42
C ALA A 177 11.46 5.58 -4.32
N PRO A 178 11.97 6.81 -4.51
CA PRO A 178 11.24 7.88 -5.18
C PRO A 178 10.83 7.54 -6.62
N LEU A 179 11.59 6.70 -7.32
CA LEU A 179 11.27 6.29 -8.69
C LEU A 179 10.18 5.21 -8.79
N THR A 180 9.53 4.81 -7.68
CA THR A 180 8.36 3.94 -7.73
C THR A 180 7.22 4.68 -8.43
N ASP A 181 6.76 4.15 -9.55
CA ASP A 181 5.68 4.73 -10.37
C ASP A 181 4.45 3.81 -10.46
N VAL A 182 4.57 2.57 -9.94
CA VAL A 182 3.46 1.63 -9.82
C VAL A 182 3.49 0.95 -8.45
N VAL A 183 2.38 0.96 -7.75
CA VAL A 183 2.16 0.19 -6.52
C VAL A 183 1.05 -0.83 -6.76
N VAL A 184 1.34 -2.11 -6.56
CA VAL A 184 0.35 -3.19 -6.66
C VAL A 184 0.10 -3.77 -5.27
N ILE A 185 -1.14 -3.64 -4.80
CA ILE A 185 -1.57 -4.08 -3.47
C ILE A 185 -2.41 -5.34 -3.63
N ALA A 186 -1.80 -6.50 -3.43
CA ALA A 186 -2.47 -7.79 -3.40
C ALA A 186 -2.78 -8.27 -1.97
N ARG A 187 -2.33 -7.52 -0.98
CA ARG A 187 -2.63 -7.79 0.42
C ARG A 187 -3.91 -7.08 0.82
N PRO A 188 -5.00 -7.80 1.11
CA PRO A 188 -6.15 -7.19 1.74
C PRO A 188 -5.78 -6.70 3.14
N THR A 189 -6.24 -5.52 3.48
CA THR A 189 -6.10 -4.96 4.83
C THR A 189 -7.37 -4.19 5.22
N SER A 190 -7.75 -4.28 6.48
CA SER A 190 -8.79 -3.45 7.07
C SER A 190 -8.23 -2.20 7.74
N SER A 191 -6.90 -2.16 7.93
CA SER A 191 -6.21 -1.02 8.51
C SER A 191 -5.99 0.05 7.46
N ALA A 192 -6.68 1.19 7.63
CA ALA A 192 -6.47 2.38 6.81
C ALA A 192 -5.02 2.85 6.86
N VAL A 193 -4.41 2.83 8.04
CA VAL A 193 -3.00 3.22 8.23
C VAL A 193 -2.07 2.37 7.39
N THR A 194 -2.24 1.04 7.44
CA THR A 194 -1.43 0.11 6.64
C THR A 194 -1.61 0.36 5.14
N TYR A 195 -2.85 0.55 4.68
CA TYR A 195 -3.14 0.85 3.28
C TYR A 195 -2.44 2.13 2.81
N HIS A 196 -2.56 3.23 3.58
CA HIS A 196 -1.90 4.49 3.24
C HIS A 196 -0.39 4.41 3.26
N GLN A 197 0.17 3.63 4.16
CA GLN A 197 1.61 3.38 4.18
C GLN A 197 2.08 2.66 2.91
N MET A 198 1.28 1.72 2.38
CA MET A 198 1.57 1.05 1.11
C MET A 198 1.47 1.99 -0.08
N VAL A 199 0.35 2.70 -0.21
CA VAL A 199 0.10 3.69 -1.27
C VAL A 199 1.16 4.80 -1.25
N GLY A 200 1.44 5.35 -0.08
CA GLY A 200 2.40 6.45 0.09
C GLY A 200 3.84 6.13 -0.33
N ARG A 201 4.17 4.84 -0.57
CA ARG A 201 5.49 4.46 -1.12
C ARG A 201 5.64 4.83 -2.60
N GLY A 202 4.55 4.92 -3.34
CA GLY A 202 4.55 5.33 -4.75
C GLY A 202 4.27 6.82 -4.97
N LEU A 203 3.73 7.51 -3.99
CA LEU A 203 3.28 8.90 -4.16
C LEU A 203 4.39 9.94 -3.93
N ARG A 204 5.61 9.65 -4.37
CA ARG A 204 6.71 10.62 -4.35
C ARG A 204 6.68 11.46 -5.61
N GLY A 205 6.36 12.76 -5.45
CA GLY A 205 6.30 13.70 -6.57
C GLY A 205 7.68 14.09 -7.13
N PRO A 206 7.69 14.78 -8.28
CA PRO A 206 8.91 15.20 -8.98
C PRO A 206 9.90 15.99 -8.12
N ARG A 207 9.41 16.86 -7.23
CA ARG A 207 10.29 17.61 -6.29
C ARG A 207 11.07 16.74 -5.33
N LEU A 208 10.59 15.54 -5.07
CA LEU A 208 11.26 14.54 -4.22
C LEU A 208 11.99 13.47 -5.05
N GLY A 209 12.19 13.72 -6.34
CA GLY A 209 12.86 12.82 -7.27
C GLY A 209 12.00 11.66 -7.76
N GLY A 210 10.69 11.75 -7.57
CA GLY A 210 9.73 10.75 -8.00
C GLY A 210 9.06 11.04 -9.34
N SER A 211 7.95 10.35 -9.61
CA SER A 211 7.18 10.45 -10.84
C SER A 211 6.03 11.45 -10.70
N PRO A 212 5.62 12.17 -11.76
CA PRO A 212 4.45 13.04 -11.71
C PRO A 212 3.14 12.28 -11.48
N LYS A 213 3.09 10.99 -11.87
CA LYS A 213 1.94 10.11 -11.66
C LYS A 213 2.40 8.77 -11.10
N CYS A 214 1.54 8.15 -10.29
CA CYS A 214 1.75 6.79 -9.80
C CYS A 214 0.48 5.97 -9.99
N LYS A 215 0.59 4.82 -10.67
CA LYS A 215 -0.52 3.85 -10.77
C LYS A 215 -0.64 3.10 -9.44
N ILE A 216 -1.81 3.18 -8.81
CA ILE A 216 -2.14 2.42 -7.60
C ILE A 216 -3.13 1.33 -7.99
N ILE A 217 -2.66 0.10 -7.97
CA ILE A 217 -3.46 -1.05 -8.38
C ILE A 217 -3.85 -1.87 -7.17
N ASP A 218 -5.13 -1.87 -6.86
CA ASP A 218 -5.69 -2.63 -5.76
C ASP A 218 -6.32 -3.93 -6.28
N VAL A 219 -5.87 -5.07 -5.79
CA VAL A 219 -6.44 -6.36 -6.15
C VAL A 219 -7.62 -6.66 -5.26
N ASP A 220 -8.81 -6.32 -5.76
CA ASP A 220 -10.07 -6.57 -5.08
C ASP A 220 -10.53 -8.02 -5.30
N PHE A 221 -11.09 -8.65 -4.29
CA PHE A 221 -11.70 -9.96 -4.38
C PHE A 221 -13.12 -9.89 -3.78
N ASN A 222 -14.08 -10.50 -4.47
CA ASN A 222 -15.45 -10.57 -4.00
C ASN A 222 -15.52 -11.46 -2.76
N LEU A 223 -15.52 -10.85 -1.60
CA LEU A 223 -16.03 -11.48 -0.41
C LEU A 223 -17.55 -11.32 -0.48
N SER A 224 -18.26 -12.39 -0.83
CA SER A 224 -19.72 -12.41 -0.81
C SER A 224 -20.19 -11.83 0.54
N ASN A 225 -20.92 -10.69 0.50
CA ASN A 225 -21.58 -9.99 1.60
C ASN A 225 -20.77 -8.98 2.44
N HIS A 226 -19.51 -8.66 2.15
CA HIS A 226 -18.82 -7.54 2.82
C HIS A 226 -18.50 -6.41 1.85
N GLY A 227 -19.50 -6.11 1.01
CA GLY A 227 -19.44 -5.00 0.10
C GLY A 227 -19.36 -3.65 0.83
N THR A 228 -18.80 -2.71 0.15
CA THR A 228 -19.04 -1.27 0.19
C THR A 228 -18.35 -0.40 1.22
N LYS A 229 -18.09 -0.81 2.45
CA LYS A 229 -17.46 0.11 3.43
C LYS A 229 -15.93 0.26 3.29
N ARG A 230 -15.26 -0.64 2.53
CA ARG A 230 -13.78 -0.69 2.43
C ARG A 230 -13.21 -0.25 1.08
N LYS A 231 -14.07 0.00 0.08
CA LYS A 231 -13.65 0.36 -1.29
C LYS A 231 -12.94 1.72 -1.40
N HIS A 232 -12.93 2.53 -0.36
CA HIS A 232 -12.52 3.92 -0.46
C HIS A 232 -11.71 4.41 0.75
N LEU A 233 -10.81 3.59 1.29
CA LEU A 233 -9.93 4.06 2.36
C LEU A 233 -9.19 5.33 1.95
N TYR A 234 -8.71 5.41 0.72
CA TYR A 234 -8.09 6.63 0.19
C TYR A 234 -9.11 7.80 0.10
N LYS A 235 -10.33 7.54 -0.38
CA LYS A 235 -11.40 8.54 -0.46
C LYS A 235 -11.92 8.94 0.94
N TYR A 236 -12.03 7.96 1.84
CA TYR A 236 -12.40 8.18 3.24
C TYR A 236 -11.38 9.06 3.97
N TYR A 237 -10.09 8.89 3.72
CA TYR A 237 -9.06 9.77 4.28
C TYR A 237 -9.10 11.15 3.66
N ARG A 238 -9.33 11.25 2.36
CA ARG A 238 -9.53 12.54 1.69
C ARG A 238 -10.69 13.32 2.34
N GLU A 239 -11.79 12.65 2.66
CA GLU A 239 -12.96 13.20 3.34
C GLU A 239 -12.70 13.52 4.82
N LEU A 240 -12.02 12.65 5.58
CA LEU A 240 -11.65 12.88 6.97
C LEU A 240 -10.68 14.06 7.15
N TRP A 241 -9.75 14.23 6.23
CA TRP A 241 -8.82 15.36 6.26
C TRP A 241 -9.48 16.66 5.82
N SER A 242 -10.58 16.59 5.05
CA SER A 242 -11.40 17.75 4.69
C SER A 242 -12.34 18.18 5.83
N ALA A 243 -12.83 17.22 6.64
CA ALA A 243 -13.77 17.46 7.72
C ALA A 243 -13.15 17.98 9.03
N GLY A 244 -11.83 17.96 9.16
CA GLY A 244 -11.09 18.43 10.35
C GLY A 244 -10.67 19.89 10.31
N ASN A 245 -11.21 20.68 9.41
CA ASN A 245 -10.91 22.12 9.23
C ASN A 245 -12.10 23.03 9.55
N ASP A 246 -12.98 22.64 10.48
CA ASP A 246 -13.94 23.56 11.12
C ASP A 246 -13.43 24.05 12.46
#